data_b8f257425454be1d6843116d37096034
#
_entry.id   b8f257425454be1d6843116d37096034
#
_cell.length_a   1.000
_cell.length_b   1.000
_cell.length_c   1.000
_cell.angle_alpha   90.00
_cell.angle_beta   90.00
_cell.angle_gamma   90.00
#
_symmetry.space_group_name_H-M   'P 1'
#
loop_
_entity.id
_entity.type
_entity.pdbx_description
1 polymer ?
#
loop_
_entity_poly.entity_id
_entity_poly.type
_entity_poly.pdbx_seq_one_letter_code
_entity_poly.pdbx_strand_id
1 'polypeptide(L)'
;MNAYIDSVIKTVERRDNAKPEYIQAVKETFGSLEKVIEAHPEYVDDDLLTRMVEPDRLITFRIAWVDDQGKTRINRGYRVQFNSAIGPYKGGLRFHPSVNSSIMYFLGFEQTFKNSLTGLPMGGAKGGSDFDPRGKSKGEIMRFCQAFMTELYRHIGPNIDVPAGDIGVGSREIGFIFGQYKRITDAFENGVITRSEEHTSELQSLSAI
;
A
#
# COMPACT_ATOMS: atom_id res chain seq x y z
N MET A 1 10.77 26.63 10.34
CA MET A 1 9.86 25.47 10.41
C MET A 1 9.12 25.50 11.75
N ASN A 2 7.84 25.23 11.75
CA ASN A 2 7.00 25.24 12.96
C ASN A 2 7.55 24.23 14.01
N ALA A 3 7.58 24.63 15.30
CA ALA A 3 8.16 23.78 16.36
C ALA A 3 7.50 22.41 16.52
N TYR A 4 6.19 22.33 16.26
CA TYR A 4 5.46 21.06 16.27
C TYR A 4 5.92 20.14 15.13
N ILE A 5 6.00 20.65 13.90
CA ILE A 5 6.51 19.90 12.74
C ILE A 5 7.92 19.38 13.01
N ASP A 6 8.81 20.22 13.53
CA ASP A 6 10.19 19.83 13.88
C ASP A 6 10.21 18.70 14.92
N SER A 7 9.34 18.75 15.91
CA SER A 7 9.25 17.72 16.96
C SER A 7 8.81 16.37 16.40
N VAL A 8 7.83 16.37 15.48
CA VAL A 8 7.35 15.15 14.82
C VAL A 8 8.43 14.56 13.91
N ILE A 9 9.10 15.39 13.09
CA ILE A 9 10.21 14.95 12.23
C ILE A 9 11.31 14.30 13.06
N LYS A 10 11.76 14.93 14.16
CA LYS A 10 12.78 14.37 15.05
C LYS A 10 12.35 13.04 15.68
N THR A 11 11.07 12.89 15.96
CA THR A 11 10.53 11.63 16.48
C THR A 11 10.59 10.52 15.43
N VAL A 12 10.22 10.81 14.18
CA VAL A 12 10.33 9.87 13.05
C VAL A 12 11.79 9.52 12.78
N GLU A 13 12.70 10.50 12.73
CA GLU A 13 14.15 10.26 12.55
C GLU A 13 14.74 9.30 13.59
N ARG A 14 14.35 9.47 14.84
CA ARG A 14 14.83 8.61 15.95
C ARG A 14 14.24 7.21 15.89
N ARG A 15 12.93 7.09 15.63
CA ARG A 15 12.19 5.82 15.64
C ARG A 15 12.45 5.00 14.38
N ASP A 16 12.48 5.67 13.24
CA ASP A 16 12.50 5.05 11.93
C ASP A 16 13.85 5.25 11.20
N ASN A 17 14.95 5.35 11.94
CA ASN A 17 16.29 5.64 11.43
C ASN A 17 16.78 4.68 10.32
N ALA A 18 16.22 3.48 10.25
CA ALA A 18 16.50 2.49 9.20
C ALA A 18 15.62 2.66 7.94
N LYS A 19 14.81 3.74 7.84
CA LYS A 19 13.89 4.01 6.73
C LYS A 19 14.15 5.38 6.11
N PRO A 20 15.29 5.58 5.42
CA PRO A 20 15.72 6.90 4.94
C PRO A 20 14.75 7.51 3.93
N GLU A 21 14.16 6.71 3.02
CA GLU A 21 13.20 7.19 2.02
C GLU A 21 11.93 7.71 2.70
N TYR A 22 11.48 7.02 3.73
CA TYR A 22 10.31 7.42 4.50
C TYR A 22 10.55 8.72 5.27
N ILE A 23 11.69 8.85 5.95
CA ILE A 23 12.07 10.07 6.67
C ILE A 23 12.11 11.27 5.71
N GLN A 24 12.68 11.09 4.52
CA GLN A 24 12.75 12.15 3.52
C GLN A 24 11.34 12.59 3.07
N ALA A 25 10.46 11.64 2.77
CA ALA A 25 9.08 11.94 2.37
C ALA A 25 8.30 12.71 3.46
N VAL A 26 8.48 12.33 4.73
CA VAL A 26 7.88 13.04 5.86
C VAL A 26 8.37 14.48 5.93
N LYS A 27 9.68 14.73 5.80
CA LYS A 27 10.27 16.07 5.81
C LYS A 27 9.70 16.95 4.71
N GLU A 28 9.67 16.45 3.49
CA GLU A 28 9.17 17.19 2.32
C GLU A 28 7.69 17.50 2.44
N THR A 29 6.89 16.51 2.80
CA THR A 29 5.44 16.69 2.95
C THR A 29 5.12 17.67 4.08
N PHE A 30 5.69 17.47 5.27
CA PHE A 30 5.36 18.29 6.43
C PHE A 30 5.92 19.72 6.32
N GLY A 31 7.06 19.88 5.65
CA GLY A 31 7.57 21.21 5.30
C GLY A 31 6.57 22.02 4.48
N SER A 32 5.82 21.38 3.59
CA SER A 32 4.77 22.03 2.78
C SER A 32 3.52 22.39 3.57
N LEU A 33 3.28 21.76 4.72
CA LEU A 33 2.09 21.96 5.56
C LEU A 33 2.24 23.07 6.61
N GLU A 34 3.41 23.73 6.70
CA GLU A 34 3.70 24.72 7.75
C GLU A 34 2.59 25.78 7.88
N LYS A 35 2.18 26.39 6.77
CA LYS A 35 1.12 27.40 6.76
C LYS A 35 -0.24 26.86 7.20
N VAL A 36 -0.53 25.60 6.92
CA VAL A 36 -1.77 24.95 7.32
C VAL A 36 -1.78 24.75 8.84
N ILE A 37 -0.67 24.27 9.41
CA ILE A 37 -0.53 24.07 10.86
C ILE A 37 -0.57 25.40 11.62
N GLU A 38 -0.02 26.48 11.07
CA GLU A 38 -0.09 27.82 11.67
C GLU A 38 -1.52 28.39 11.65
N ALA A 39 -2.30 28.09 10.61
CA ALA A 39 -3.68 28.54 10.49
C ALA A 39 -4.67 27.70 11.32
N HIS A 40 -4.28 26.50 11.76
CA HIS A 40 -5.13 25.52 12.41
C HIS A 40 -4.47 24.97 13.71
N PRO A 41 -4.42 25.75 14.81
CA PRO A 41 -3.80 25.32 16.06
C PRO A 41 -4.46 24.08 16.65
N GLU A 42 -5.73 23.83 16.36
CA GLU A 42 -6.45 22.61 16.77
C GLU A 42 -5.79 21.32 16.25
N TYR A 43 -5.08 21.38 15.12
CA TYR A 43 -4.33 20.20 14.61
C TYR A 43 -3.10 19.88 15.44
N VAL A 44 -2.55 20.87 16.15
CA VAL A 44 -1.46 20.66 17.10
C VAL A 44 -2.01 20.06 18.40
N ASP A 45 -3.14 20.59 18.90
CA ASP A 45 -3.78 20.10 20.12
C ASP A 45 -4.25 18.64 19.97
N ASP A 46 -4.72 18.27 18.78
CA ASP A 46 -5.14 16.90 18.42
C ASP A 46 -3.98 15.97 18.02
N ASP A 47 -2.75 16.45 18.03
CA ASP A 47 -1.55 15.71 17.63
C ASP A 47 -1.66 15.05 16.25
N LEU A 48 -2.24 15.79 15.29
CA LEU A 48 -2.61 15.28 13.98
C LEU A 48 -1.40 14.69 13.21
N LEU A 49 -0.29 15.43 13.13
CA LEU A 49 0.86 15.01 12.33
C LEU A 49 1.55 13.76 12.91
N THR A 50 1.58 13.59 14.23
CA THR A 50 2.11 12.38 14.87
C THR A 50 1.27 11.15 14.49
N ARG A 51 -0.06 11.29 14.43
CA ARG A 51 -0.94 10.22 13.94
C ARG A 51 -0.74 9.94 12.46
N MET A 52 -0.46 10.95 11.65
CA MET A 52 -0.26 10.80 10.21
C MET A 52 1.06 10.14 9.82
N VAL A 53 2.05 10.09 10.68
CA VAL A 53 3.32 9.37 10.45
C VAL A 53 3.31 7.94 10.98
N GLU A 54 2.22 7.48 11.55
CA GLU A 54 2.09 6.12 12.05
C GLU A 54 1.11 5.32 11.18
N PRO A 55 1.55 4.26 10.49
CA PRO A 55 0.62 3.42 9.76
C PRO A 55 -0.27 2.64 10.74
N ASP A 56 -1.53 2.42 10.36
CA ASP A 56 -2.43 1.58 11.15
C ASP A 56 -1.87 0.17 11.33
N ARG A 57 -1.21 -0.38 10.30
CA ARG A 57 -0.50 -1.67 10.38
C ARG A 57 0.43 -1.94 9.21
N LEU A 58 1.49 -2.70 9.50
CA LEU A 58 2.35 -3.32 8.48
C LEU A 58 2.24 -4.84 8.60
N ILE A 59 1.79 -5.48 7.53
CA ILE A 59 1.68 -6.93 7.40
C ILE A 59 2.88 -7.41 6.59
N THR A 60 3.66 -8.31 7.15
CA THR A 60 4.79 -8.97 6.48
C THR A 60 4.55 -10.48 6.46
N PHE A 61 4.71 -11.11 5.32
CA PHE A 61 4.47 -12.54 5.17
C PHE A 61 5.47 -13.21 4.24
N ARG A 62 5.66 -14.52 4.43
CA ARG A 62 6.48 -15.37 3.57
C ARG A 62 5.65 -15.86 2.40
N ILE A 63 6.23 -15.78 1.19
CA ILE A 63 5.64 -16.30 -0.03
C ILE A 63 6.49 -17.50 -0.50
N ALA A 64 5.97 -18.71 -0.38
CA ALA A 64 6.60 -19.92 -0.88
C ALA A 64 5.93 -20.33 -2.20
N TRP A 65 6.72 -20.48 -3.26
CA TRP A 65 6.23 -20.86 -4.60
C TRP A 65 7.24 -21.78 -5.30
N VAL A 66 6.83 -22.43 -6.38
CA VAL A 66 7.67 -23.41 -7.10
C VAL A 66 8.01 -22.88 -8.49
N ASP A 67 9.31 -22.89 -8.84
CA ASP A 67 9.77 -22.51 -10.17
C ASP A 67 9.53 -23.61 -11.23
N ASP A 68 9.90 -23.35 -12.49
CA ASP A 68 9.70 -24.29 -13.60
C ASP A 68 10.60 -25.54 -13.52
N GLN A 69 11.63 -25.51 -12.66
CA GLN A 69 12.46 -26.68 -12.37
C GLN A 69 11.94 -27.52 -11.18
N GLY A 70 10.78 -27.17 -10.62
CA GLY A 70 10.22 -27.83 -9.45
C GLY A 70 10.88 -27.44 -8.13
N LYS A 71 11.72 -26.39 -8.12
CA LYS A 71 12.42 -25.94 -6.92
C LYS A 71 11.59 -24.93 -6.16
N THR A 72 11.49 -25.10 -4.84
CA THR A 72 10.84 -24.11 -3.96
C THR A 72 11.66 -22.83 -3.88
N ARG A 73 11.00 -21.72 -4.09
CA ARG A 73 11.51 -20.35 -3.94
C ARG A 73 10.76 -19.63 -2.83
N ILE A 74 11.47 -18.74 -2.16
CA ILE A 74 10.92 -17.94 -1.05
C ILE A 74 11.13 -16.47 -1.36
N ASN A 75 10.04 -15.72 -1.26
CA ASN A 75 10.05 -14.26 -1.30
C ASN A 75 9.35 -13.70 -0.05
N ARG A 76 9.54 -12.42 0.21
CA ARG A 76 8.86 -11.69 1.26
C ARG A 76 7.77 -10.81 0.66
N GLY A 77 6.58 -10.91 1.22
CA GLY A 77 5.44 -10.05 0.90
C GLY A 77 5.19 -9.01 1.97
N TYR A 78 4.62 -7.87 1.56
CA TYR A 78 4.29 -6.75 2.42
C TYR A 78 2.92 -6.17 2.03
N ARG A 79 2.18 -5.70 3.03
CA ARG A 79 1.08 -4.75 2.88
C ARG A 79 1.12 -3.76 4.03
N VAL A 80 1.34 -2.49 3.74
CA VAL A 80 1.12 -1.40 4.68
C VAL A 80 -0.28 -0.84 4.46
N GLN A 81 -1.10 -0.91 5.49
CA GLN A 81 -2.38 -0.23 5.61
C GLN A 81 -2.08 1.04 6.39
N PHE A 82 -1.89 2.15 5.66
CA PHE A 82 -1.26 3.32 6.25
C PHE A 82 -2.27 4.19 7.00
N ASN A 83 -3.36 4.56 6.35
CA ASN A 83 -4.38 5.41 6.95
C ASN A 83 -5.74 5.17 6.30
N SER A 84 -6.79 5.00 7.11
CA SER A 84 -8.16 4.77 6.66
C SER A 84 -9.15 5.86 7.11
N ALA A 85 -8.67 7.03 7.54
CA ALA A 85 -9.52 8.09 8.10
C ALA A 85 -10.58 8.60 7.12
N ILE A 86 -10.30 8.59 5.81
CA ILE A 86 -11.23 9.10 4.78
C ILE A 86 -11.86 8.01 3.91
N GLY A 87 -11.54 6.74 4.15
CA GLY A 87 -12.11 5.62 3.39
C GLY A 87 -11.25 4.36 3.46
N PRO A 88 -11.67 3.27 2.79
CA PRO A 88 -10.91 2.02 2.74
C PRO A 88 -9.47 2.25 2.28
N TYR A 89 -8.55 1.44 2.81
CA TYR A 89 -7.17 1.47 2.34
C TYR A 89 -7.10 1.22 0.84
N LYS A 90 -6.33 2.03 0.11
CA LYS A 90 -6.21 1.92 -1.34
C LYS A 90 -4.78 2.19 -1.77
N GLY A 91 -4.21 1.29 -2.57
CA GLY A 91 -2.88 1.47 -3.14
C GLY A 91 -2.34 0.25 -3.86
N GLY A 92 -1.34 0.48 -4.73
CA GLY A 92 -0.78 -0.51 -5.63
C GLY A 92 0.03 -1.62 -4.96
N LEU A 93 0.20 -2.71 -5.69
CA LEU A 93 1.14 -3.80 -5.40
C LEU A 93 2.35 -3.69 -6.32
N ARG A 94 3.55 -3.64 -5.77
CA ARG A 94 4.81 -3.58 -6.51
C ARG A 94 5.58 -4.89 -6.42
N PHE A 95 5.93 -5.48 -7.57
CA PHE A 95 6.85 -6.63 -7.63
C PHE A 95 8.18 -6.18 -8.21
N HIS A 96 9.16 -6.00 -7.34
CA HIS A 96 10.49 -5.53 -7.72
C HIS A 96 11.53 -5.91 -6.65
N PRO A 97 12.77 -6.28 -7.01
CA PRO A 97 13.81 -6.67 -6.05
C PRO A 97 14.13 -5.63 -4.96
N SER A 98 13.88 -4.34 -5.22
CA SER A 98 14.11 -3.28 -4.24
C SER A 98 13.03 -3.19 -3.16
N VAL A 99 11.93 -3.93 -3.26
CA VAL A 99 10.84 -3.87 -2.29
C VAL A 99 11.29 -4.38 -0.92
N ASN A 100 11.13 -3.53 0.07
CA ASN A 100 11.39 -3.80 1.49
C ASN A 100 10.44 -2.97 2.36
N SER A 101 10.53 -3.11 3.67
CA SER A 101 9.65 -2.41 4.60
C SER A 101 9.79 -0.88 4.55
N SER A 102 11.01 -0.35 4.34
CA SER A 102 11.26 1.10 4.21
C SER A 102 10.51 1.68 3.01
N ILE A 103 10.67 1.04 1.84
CA ILE A 103 9.97 1.43 0.61
C ILE A 103 8.45 1.34 0.77
N MET A 104 7.93 0.33 1.49
CA MET A 104 6.49 0.21 1.72
C MET A 104 5.95 1.31 2.63
N TYR A 105 6.68 1.69 3.69
CA TYR A 105 6.34 2.84 4.54
C TYR A 105 6.28 4.13 3.73
N PHE A 106 7.35 4.42 3.00
CA PHE A 106 7.47 5.58 2.13
C PHE A 106 6.28 5.68 1.16
N LEU A 107 6.07 4.64 0.36
CA LEU A 107 5.02 4.64 -0.67
C LEU A 107 3.61 4.65 -0.07
N GLY A 108 3.38 4.02 1.09
CA GLY A 108 2.09 4.05 1.77
C GLY A 108 1.76 5.42 2.35
N PHE A 109 2.75 6.10 2.90
CA PHE A 109 2.64 7.49 3.36
C PHE A 109 2.29 8.43 2.20
N GLU A 110 3.05 8.41 1.11
CA GLU A 110 2.76 9.21 -0.08
C GLU A 110 1.37 8.90 -0.66
N GLN A 111 0.98 7.63 -0.69
CA GLN A 111 -0.32 7.21 -1.21
C GLN A 111 -1.47 7.80 -0.41
N THR A 112 -1.32 7.99 0.90
CA THR A 112 -2.33 8.63 1.75
C THR A 112 -2.60 10.06 1.29
N PHE A 113 -1.56 10.85 1.06
CA PHE A 113 -1.70 12.22 0.56
C PHE A 113 -2.20 12.26 -0.89
N LYS A 114 -1.65 11.40 -1.75
CA LYS A 114 -2.10 11.31 -3.15
C LYS A 114 -3.62 11.05 -3.23
N ASN A 115 -4.12 10.11 -2.46
CA ASN A 115 -5.54 9.76 -2.46
C ASN A 115 -6.41 10.88 -1.89
N SER A 116 -5.96 11.56 -0.83
CA SER A 116 -6.70 12.69 -0.24
C SER A 116 -6.94 13.83 -1.23
N LEU A 117 -6.01 14.06 -2.15
CA LEU A 117 -6.12 15.10 -3.17
C LEU A 117 -7.14 14.78 -4.27
N THR A 118 -7.61 13.54 -4.37
CA THR A 118 -8.63 13.16 -5.36
C THR A 118 -10.05 13.60 -4.96
N GLY A 119 -10.27 13.90 -3.69
CA GLY A 119 -11.60 14.17 -3.13
C GLY A 119 -12.49 12.92 -2.98
N LEU A 120 -11.96 11.74 -3.28
CA LEU A 120 -12.68 10.47 -3.15
C LEU A 120 -12.47 9.86 -1.75
N PRO A 121 -13.42 9.07 -1.23
CA PRO A 121 -13.32 8.44 0.08
C PRO A 121 -12.37 7.22 0.03
N MET A 122 -11.08 7.47 -0.13
CA MET A 122 -10.03 6.46 -0.22
C MET A 122 -8.91 6.76 0.76
N GLY A 123 -8.61 5.81 1.62
CA GLY A 123 -7.42 5.83 2.48
C GLY A 123 -6.13 5.52 1.72
N GLY A 124 -5.02 5.37 2.43
CA GLY A 124 -3.70 5.08 1.86
C GLY A 124 -3.20 3.69 2.22
N ALA A 125 -2.68 2.98 1.23
CA ALA A 125 -1.99 1.71 1.41
C ALA A 125 -0.91 1.50 0.34
N LYS A 126 0.01 0.59 0.60
CA LYS A 126 0.95 0.08 -0.40
C LYS A 126 1.32 -1.36 -0.06
N GLY A 127 1.60 -2.16 -1.07
CA GLY A 127 2.05 -3.52 -0.87
C GLY A 127 3.01 -3.97 -1.95
N GLY A 128 3.47 -5.21 -1.85
CA GLY A 128 4.35 -5.77 -2.86
C GLY A 128 5.24 -6.87 -2.33
N SER A 129 6.25 -7.19 -3.13
CA SER A 129 7.22 -8.23 -2.83
C SER A 129 8.56 -7.94 -3.51
N ASP A 130 9.63 -8.46 -2.93
CA ASP A 130 10.98 -8.50 -3.50
C ASP A 130 11.11 -9.46 -4.71
N PHE A 131 10.01 -10.01 -5.18
CA PHE A 131 9.94 -10.83 -6.39
C PHE A 131 10.24 -10.02 -7.65
N ASP A 132 11.16 -10.52 -8.50
CA ASP A 132 11.42 -9.95 -9.82
C ASP A 132 10.66 -10.74 -10.90
N PRO A 133 9.63 -10.18 -11.53
CA PRO A 133 8.89 -10.85 -12.59
C PRO A 133 9.65 -10.93 -13.92
N ARG A 134 10.75 -10.17 -14.07
CA ARG A 134 11.53 -10.15 -15.30
C ARG A 134 12.24 -11.49 -15.52
N GLY A 135 12.14 -12.03 -16.73
CA GLY A 135 12.74 -13.31 -17.06
C GLY A 135 12.02 -14.55 -16.48
N LYS A 136 10.89 -14.35 -15.78
CA LYS A 136 10.05 -15.44 -15.31
C LYS A 136 9.04 -15.90 -16.35
N SER A 137 8.76 -17.19 -16.40
CA SER A 137 7.71 -17.73 -17.24
C SER A 137 6.32 -17.27 -16.74
N LYS A 138 5.32 -17.33 -17.63
CA LYS A 138 3.93 -17.07 -17.26
C LYS A 138 3.45 -18.00 -16.12
N GLY A 139 3.90 -19.27 -16.15
CA GLY A 139 3.59 -20.26 -15.13
C GLY A 139 4.19 -19.90 -13.76
N GLU A 140 5.45 -19.46 -13.73
CA GLU A 140 6.12 -19.00 -12.50
C GLU A 140 5.42 -17.79 -11.90
N ILE A 141 5.12 -16.76 -12.74
CA ILE A 141 4.40 -15.55 -12.30
C ILE A 141 3.02 -15.92 -11.75
N MET A 142 2.29 -16.82 -12.41
CA MET A 142 0.99 -17.28 -11.93
C MET A 142 1.10 -17.95 -10.56
N ARG A 143 2.03 -18.90 -10.38
CA ARG A 143 2.24 -19.59 -9.09
C ARG A 143 2.65 -18.63 -7.99
N PHE A 144 3.53 -17.66 -8.31
CA PHE A 144 3.90 -16.61 -7.37
C PHE A 144 2.68 -15.75 -6.96
N CYS A 145 1.91 -15.25 -7.91
CA CYS A 145 0.71 -14.44 -7.64
C CYS A 145 -0.32 -15.20 -6.79
N GLN A 146 -0.50 -16.50 -7.06
CA GLN A 146 -1.39 -17.36 -6.27
C GLN A 146 -0.88 -17.51 -4.83
N ALA A 147 0.42 -17.76 -4.64
CA ALA A 147 1.03 -17.87 -3.32
C ALA A 147 0.95 -16.53 -2.56
N PHE A 148 1.22 -15.40 -3.24
CA PHE A 148 1.09 -14.06 -2.68
C PHE A 148 -0.33 -13.78 -2.16
N MET A 149 -1.35 -14.06 -2.98
CA MET A 149 -2.75 -13.84 -2.60
C MET A 149 -3.22 -14.80 -1.49
N THR A 150 -2.71 -16.02 -1.43
CA THR A 150 -3.02 -16.98 -0.35
C THR A 150 -2.67 -16.41 1.04
N GLU A 151 -1.67 -15.56 1.12
CA GLU A 151 -1.33 -14.86 2.37
C GLU A 151 -2.10 -13.54 2.55
N LEU A 152 -2.31 -12.80 1.46
CA LEU A 152 -2.89 -11.45 1.52
C LEU A 152 -4.41 -11.44 1.70
N TYR A 153 -5.16 -12.43 1.21
CA TYR A 153 -6.63 -12.39 1.09
C TYR A 153 -7.36 -12.07 2.40
N ARG A 154 -6.80 -12.44 3.55
CA ARG A 154 -7.41 -12.21 4.88
C ARG A 154 -7.44 -10.74 5.29
N HIS A 155 -6.68 -9.91 4.61
CA HIS A 155 -6.42 -8.52 4.97
C HIS A 155 -7.06 -7.51 4.01
N ILE A 156 -7.69 -7.99 2.94
CA ILE A 156 -8.28 -7.17 1.87
C ILE A 156 -9.78 -7.40 1.75
N GLY A 157 -10.44 -6.47 1.12
CA GLY A 157 -11.88 -6.52 0.87
C GLY A 157 -12.36 -5.19 0.27
N PRO A 158 -13.50 -5.17 -0.42
CA PRO A 158 -13.96 -3.97 -1.15
C PRO A 158 -14.20 -2.76 -0.24
N ASN A 159 -14.52 -3.00 1.04
CA ASN A 159 -14.75 -1.95 2.04
C ASN A 159 -13.67 -1.88 3.13
N ILE A 160 -12.56 -2.59 2.96
CA ILE A 160 -11.47 -2.66 3.93
C ILE A 160 -10.18 -2.16 3.31
N ASP A 161 -9.69 -2.87 2.30
CA ASP A 161 -8.42 -2.60 1.64
C ASP A 161 -8.48 -3.10 0.19
N VAL A 162 -8.28 -2.21 -0.76
CA VAL A 162 -8.40 -2.48 -2.20
C VAL A 162 -7.05 -2.31 -2.90
N PRO A 163 -6.30 -3.40 -3.11
CA PRO A 163 -5.07 -3.37 -3.89
C PRO A 163 -5.30 -3.02 -5.37
N ALA A 164 -4.26 -2.48 -6.00
CA ALA A 164 -4.23 -2.19 -7.43
C ALA A 164 -2.89 -2.61 -8.05
N GLY A 165 -2.74 -2.44 -9.37
CA GLY A 165 -1.46 -2.61 -10.05
C GLY A 165 -0.48 -1.47 -9.77
N ASP A 166 0.82 -1.79 -9.87
CA ASP A 166 1.97 -0.86 -9.83
C ASP A 166 3.15 -1.51 -10.57
N ILE A 167 4.38 -1.05 -10.38
CA ILE A 167 5.57 -1.60 -11.04
C ILE A 167 5.63 -3.13 -10.87
N GLY A 168 5.76 -3.84 -12.00
CA GLY A 168 5.82 -5.30 -12.02
C GLY A 168 4.48 -6.01 -11.80
N VAL A 169 3.37 -5.28 -11.68
CA VAL A 169 2.02 -5.81 -11.49
C VAL A 169 1.06 -5.15 -12.48
N GLY A 170 0.90 -5.77 -13.63
CA GLY A 170 -0.02 -5.35 -14.66
C GLY A 170 -1.33 -6.14 -14.64
N SER A 171 -2.12 -6.00 -15.71
CA SER A 171 -3.42 -6.69 -15.84
C SER A 171 -3.34 -8.21 -15.74
N ARG A 172 -2.25 -8.80 -16.18
CA ARG A 172 -1.98 -10.25 -16.08
C ARG A 172 -1.84 -10.70 -14.65
N GLU A 173 -0.99 -10.01 -13.88
CA GLU A 173 -0.75 -10.28 -12.47
C GLU A 173 -2.02 -10.07 -11.65
N ILE A 174 -2.74 -8.97 -11.89
CA ILE A 174 -4.03 -8.69 -11.26
C ILE A 174 -5.03 -9.82 -11.56
N GLY A 175 -5.08 -10.33 -12.78
CA GLY A 175 -5.93 -11.46 -13.14
C GLY A 175 -5.59 -12.73 -12.35
N PHE A 176 -4.31 -13.06 -12.16
CA PHE A 176 -3.88 -14.21 -11.35
C PHE A 176 -4.20 -14.03 -9.86
N ILE A 177 -3.97 -12.83 -9.33
CA ILE A 177 -4.24 -12.46 -7.94
C ILE A 177 -5.74 -12.53 -7.65
N PHE A 178 -6.58 -11.93 -8.51
CA PHE A 178 -8.04 -11.96 -8.37
C PHE A 178 -8.59 -13.39 -8.51
N GLY A 179 -8.10 -14.15 -9.49
CA GLY A 179 -8.51 -15.55 -9.66
C GLY A 179 -8.25 -16.42 -8.44
N GLN A 180 -7.13 -16.18 -7.74
CA GLN A 180 -6.82 -16.87 -6.50
C GLN A 180 -7.68 -16.39 -5.33
N TYR A 181 -7.93 -15.08 -5.20
CA TYR A 181 -8.87 -14.54 -4.22
C TYR A 181 -10.24 -15.21 -4.34
N LYS A 182 -10.83 -15.17 -5.56
CA LYS A 182 -12.10 -15.82 -5.85
C LYS A 182 -12.12 -17.30 -5.48
N ARG A 183 -11.03 -18.03 -5.77
CA ARG A 183 -10.93 -19.47 -5.47
C ARG A 183 -10.91 -19.75 -3.98
N ILE A 184 -10.26 -18.89 -3.17
CA ILE A 184 -10.15 -19.06 -1.72
C ILE A 184 -11.44 -18.67 -1.01
N THR A 185 -12.06 -17.55 -1.44
CA THR A 185 -13.26 -17.01 -0.77
C THR A 185 -14.57 -17.63 -1.27
N ASP A 186 -14.52 -18.33 -2.40
CA ASP A 186 -15.70 -18.84 -3.14
C ASP A 186 -16.71 -17.74 -3.48
N ALA A 187 -16.23 -16.50 -3.66
CA ALA A 187 -17.04 -15.33 -3.94
C ALA A 187 -16.48 -14.54 -5.12
N PHE A 188 -17.37 -13.98 -5.94
CA PHE A 188 -17.03 -13.04 -6.99
C PHE A 188 -17.27 -11.61 -6.49
N GLU A 189 -16.30 -11.07 -5.75
CA GLU A 189 -16.39 -9.73 -5.20
C GLU A 189 -15.79 -8.69 -6.17
N ASN A 190 -16.68 -7.96 -6.85
CA ASN A 190 -16.26 -6.80 -7.62
C ASN A 190 -15.71 -5.72 -6.68
N GLY A 191 -14.62 -5.09 -7.08
CA GLY A 191 -14.02 -3.98 -6.30
C GLY A 191 -13.02 -4.42 -5.23
N VAL A 192 -12.80 -5.72 -4.96
CA VAL A 192 -11.77 -6.17 -4.01
C VAL A 192 -10.36 -5.87 -4.51
N ILE A 193 -10.14 -5.83 -5.82
CA ILE A 193 -8.88 -5.49 -6.47
C ILE A 193 -9.21 -4.68 -7.72
N THR A 194 -8.50 -3.58 -7.96
CA THR A 194 -8.69 -2.78 -9.17
C THR A 194 -7.52 -2.94 -10.14
N ARG A 195 -7.77 -2.71 -11.43
CA ARG A 195 -6.76 -2.82 -12.48
C ARG A 195 -5.68 -1.75 -12.34
N SER A 196 -6.08 -0.53 -11.99
CA SER A 196 -5.18 0.59 -11.69
C SER A 196 -5.72 1.39 -10.51
N GLU A 197 -4.88 2.26 -9.94
CA GLU A 197 -5.30 3.16 -8.87
C GLU A 197 -6.40 4.13 -9.33
N GLU A 198 -6.44 4.46 -10.62
CA GLU A 198 -7.34 5.44 -11.22
C GLU A 198 -8.76 4.89 -11.48
N HIS A 199 -8.92 3.59 -11.69
CA HIS A 199 -10.24 2.97 -11.99
C HIS A 199 -11.15 2.77 -10.77
N THR A 200 -10.72 3.11 -9.56
CA THR A 200 -11.57 3.01 -8.37
C THR A 200 -12.74 4.00 -8.40
N SER A 201 -12.58 5.14 -9.07
CA SER A 201 -13.61 6.17 -9.20
C SER A 201 -14.81 5.72 -10.03
N GLU A 202 -14.62 4.90 -11.05
CA GLU A 202 -15.71 4.44 -11.93
C GLU A 202 -16.60 3.38 -11.25
N LEU A 203 -16.01 2.48 -10.46
CA LEU A 203 -16.78 1.43 -9.76
C LEU A 203 -17.56 1.97 -8.56
N GLN A 204 -17.06 2.97 -7.87
CA GLN A 204 -17.78 3.61 -6.75
C GLN A 204 -18.90 4.53 -7.23
N SER A 205 -18.79 5.15 -8.41
CA SER A 205 -19.86 5.94 -9.00
C SER A 205 -21.06 5.11 -9.48
N LEU A 206 -20.83 3.84 -9.86
CA LEU A 206 -21.88 2.92 -10.28
C LEU A 206 -22.65 2.29 -9.11
N SER A 207 -22.10 2.29 -7.90
CA SER A 207 -22.80 1.81 -6.68
C SER A 207 -23.58 2.90 -5.96
N ALA A 208 -23.54 4.14 -6.44
CA ALA A 208 -24.27 5.30 -5.88
C ALA A 208 -25.52 5.70 -6.69
N ILE A 209 -25.90 4.89 -7.70
CA ILE A 209 -27.14 4.98 -8.46
C ILE A 209 -28.05 3.80 -8.08
#